data_ba31a1aebb7856e345480a1c2965d157
#
_entry.id   ba31a1aebb7856e345480a1c2965d157
#
_cell.length_a   1.000
_cell.length_b   1.000
_cell.length_c   1.000
_cell.angle_alpha   90.00
_cell.angle_beta   90.00
_cell.angle_gamma   90.00
#
_symmetry.space_group_name_H-M   'P 1'
#
loop_
_entity.id
_entity.type
_entity.pdbx_description
1 polymer ?
#
loop_
_entity_poly.entity_id
_entity_poly.type
_entity_poly.pdbx_seq_one_letter_code
_entity_poly.pdbx_strand_id
1 'polypeptide(L)'
;GLTLVGVHCSIGAYHYRVPCMSESKRLFFAIELPAPIQRQIVRWRAEHFPPEAGRPVAAANLHLTLAFLGDVSGEKQRALAAMAGRISQPGFTLTLDDAGQWLRSRVVWLGTRQPPRGLLQLANMLRAQAARSGCYQSPQPFHPHITLLRDAGQAVAIPPPGFHWAFPVTSFALYESVFSQGRTRYTPLQRWTLGDTLRNSDEV
;
A
#
# COMPACT_ATOMS: atom_id res chain seq x y z
N GLY A 1 4.87 -16.57 4.26
CA GLY A 1 4.00 -17.19 5.25
C GLY A 1 4.09 -18.69 5.25
N LEU A 2 4.32 -19.28 6.42
CA LEU A 2 4.31 -20.72 6.59
C LEU A 2 2.86 -21.17 6.69
N THR A 3 2.40 -21.88 5.67
CA THR A 3 1.12 -22.57 5.74
C THR A 3 1.35 -23.85 6.52
N LEU A 4 1.04 -23.85 7.80
CA LEU A 4 0.97 -25.08 8.55
C LEU A 4 -0.40 -25.72 8.28
N VAL A 5 -0.46 -26.55 7.26
CA VAL A 5 -1.57 -27.46 7.05
C VAL A 5 -1.55 -28.44 8.23
N GLY A 6 -2.69 -28.60 8.87
CA GLY A 6 -2.84 -29.31 10.12
C GLY A 6 -1.94 -30.51 10.29
N VAL A 7 -1.09 -30.45 11.28
CA VAL A 7 -0.24 -31.57 11.67
C VAL A 7 -1.03 -32.45 12.63
N HIS A 8 -1.18 -33.70 12.27
CA HIS A 8 -1.73 -34.69 13.18
C HIS A 8 -0.66 -35.07 14.20
N CYS A 9 -0.90 -34.76 15.45
CA CYS A 9 -0.05 -35.20 16.53
C CYS A 9 -0.73 -36.34 17.26
N SER A 10 -0.07 -37.49 17.34
CA SER A 10 -0.54 -38.66 18.11
C SER A 10 0.24 -38.72 19.41
N ILE A 11 -0.46 -38.66 20.52
CA ILE A 11 0.11 -38.95 21.83
C ILE A 11 -0.72 -40.08 22.44
N GLY A 12 -0.17 -41.28 22.46
CA GLY A 12 -0.88 -42.48 22.96
C GLY A 12 -2.05 -42.87 22.09
N ALA A 13 -3.20 -43.17 22.69
CA ALA A 13 -4.41 -43.56 21.99
C ALA A 13 -5.27 -42.38 21.50
N TYR A 14 -4.82 -41.16 21.72
CA TYR A 14 -5.59 -39.95 21.38
C TYR A 14 -5.01 -39.24 20.17
N HIS A 15 -5.84 -39.12 19.15
CA HIS A 15 -5.53 -38.30 17.97
C HIS A 15 -6.27 -36.99 18.10
N TYR A 16 -5.52 -35.88 18.21
CA TYR A 16 -6.15 -34.56 18.09
C TYR A 16 -5.48 -33.77 17.00
N ARG A 17 -6.33 -33.04 16.35
CA ARG A 17 -5.92 -32.12 15.30
C ARG A 17 -5.36 -30.87 15.97
N VAL A 18 -4.08 -30.61 15.77
CA VAL A 18 -3.53 -29.31 16.13
C VAL A 18 -4.22 -28.28 15.25
N PRO A 19 -4.86 -27.26 15.85
CA PRO A 19 -5.49 -26.22 15.03
C PRO A 19 -4.45 -25.67 14.06
N CYS A 20 -4.81 -25.57 12.78
CA CYS A 20 -4.01 -24.83 11.83
C CYS A 20 -3.83 -23.43 12.41
N MET A 21 -2.59 -23.06 12.68
CA MET A 21 -2.30 -21.64 12.88
C MET A 21 -2.70 -20.97 11.58
N SER A 22 -3.70 -20.08 11.66
CA SER A 22 -4.13 -19.33 10.51
C SER A 22 -2.90 -18.69 9.89
N GLU A 23 -2.75 -18.89 8.61
CA GLU A 23 -1.66 -18.33 7.83
C GLU A 23 -1.57 -16.83 8.06
N SER A 24 -0.41 -16.40 8.55
CA SER A 24 -0.13 -14.99 8.72
C SER A 24 0.39 -14.44 7.40
N LYS A 25 -0.20 -13.37 6.94
CA LYS A 25 0.20 -12.68 5.71
C LYS A 25 0.65 -11.27 6.03
N ARG A 26 1.66 -10.81 5.30
CA ARG A 26 2.13 -9.44 5.42
C ARG A 26 1.28 -8.56 4.53
N LEU A 27 0.48 -7.69 5.15
CA LEU A 27 -0.58 -6.96 4.47
C LEU A 27 -0.43 -5.45 4.58
N PHE A 28 -1.00 -4.75 3.62
CA PHE A 28 -1.14 -3.30 3.64
C PHE A 28 -2.30 -2.85 2.75
N PHE A 29 -2.92 -1.72 3.09
CA PHE A 29 -3.88 -1.06 2.22
C PHE A 29 -3.17 -0.04 1.35
N ALA A 30 -3.54 0.05 0.09
CA ALA A 30 -2.89 0.96 -0.84
C ALA A 30 -3.79 1.36 -2.02
N ILE A 31 -3.38 2.43 -2.67
CA ILE A 31 -3.93 2.89 -3.94
C ILE A 31 -2.99 2.45 -5.06
N GLU A 32 -3.55 1.82 -6.08
CA GLU A 32 -2.84 1.38 -7.27
C GLU A 32 -2.76 2.52 -8.28
N LEU A 33 -1.63 2.62 -8.96
CA LEU A 33 -1.46 3.58 -10.05
C LEU A 33 -1.98 2.98 -11.36
N PRO A 34 -2.64 3.80 -12.21
CA PRO A 34 -2.99 3.33 -13.55
C PRO A 34 -1.74 2.92 -14.34
N ALA A 35 -1.86 1.86 -15.15
CA ALA A 35 -0.73 1.32 -15.89
C ALA A 35 -0.02 2.37 -16.79
N PRO A 36 -0.73 3.26 -17.50
CA PRO A 36 -0.06 4.32 -18.26
C PRO A 36 0.77 5.25 -17.38
N ILE A 37 0.27 5.58 -16.18
CA ILE A 37 0.99 6.43 -15.23
C ILE A 37 2.23 5.70 -14.71
N GLN A 38 2.12 4.42 -14.40
CA GLN A 38 3.28 3.60 -13.99
C GLN A 38 4.38 3.67 -15.03
N ARG A 39 4.05 3.48 -16.30
CA ARG A 39 5.04 3.50 -17.39
C ARG A 39 5.70 4.87 -17.54
N GLN A 40 4.93 5.93 -17.43
CA GLN A 40 5.46 7.30 -17.53
C GLN A 40 6.40 7.61 -16.36
N ILE A 41 6.03 7.22 -15.15
CA ILE A 41 6.86 7.44 -13.96
C ILE A 41 8.17 6.64 -14.08
N VAL A 42 8.11 5.39 -14.52
CA VAL A 42 9.32 4.57 -14.70
C VAL A 42 10.27 5.21 -15.70
N ARG A 43 9.76 5.71 -16.81
CA ARG A 43 10.57 6.41 -17.81
C ARG A 43 11.19 7.68 -17.26
N TRP A 44 10.40 8.49 -16.59
CA TRP A 44 10.87 9.72 -15.95
C TRP A 44 11.95 9.43 -14.90
N ARG A 45 11.76 8.40 -14.10
CA ARG A 45 12.73 7.97 -13.10
C ARG A 45 14.06 7.58 -13.74
N ALA A 46 14.01 6.81 -14.82
CA ALA A 46 15.20 6.38 -15.53
C ALA A 46 15.97 7.55 -16.13
N GLU A 47 15.28 8.59 -16.55
CA GLU A 47 15.89 9.80 -17.12
C GLU A 47 16.55 10.69 -16.07
N HIS A 48 16.06 10.67 -14.82
CA HIS A 48 16.47 11.64 -13.80
C HIS A 48 17.34 11.08 -12.70
N PHE A 49 17.39 9.76 -12.53
CA PHE A 49 18.20 9.13 -11.48
C PHE A 49 19.18 8.12 -12.09
N PRO A 50 20.48 8.25 -11.75
CA PRO A 50 21.46 7.31 -12.26
C PRO A 50 21.31 5.93 -11.59
N PRO A 51 21.86 4.86 -12.19
CA PRO A 51 21.73 3.49 -11.64
C PRO A 51 22.25 3.36 -10.20
N GLU A 52 23.27 4.13 -9.84
CA GLU A 52 23.86 4.09 -8.50
C GLU A 52 23.03 4.82 -7.45
N ALA A 53 21.99 5.55 -7.83
CA ALA A 53 21.16 6.30 -6.89
C ALA A 53 20.40 5.40 -5.93
N GLY A 54 20.01 4.21 -6.37
CA GLY A 54 19.28 3.26 -5.55
C GLY A 54 18.70 2.14 -6.39
N ARG A 55 17.95 1.26 -5.74
CA ARG A 55 17.31 0.12 -6.39
C ARG A 55 15.88 0.52 -6.82
N PRO A 56 15.57 0.53 -8.14
CA PRO A 56 14.26 0.94 -8.59
C PRO A 56 13.17 -0.04 -8.19
N VAL A 57 12.04 0.51 -7.75
CA VAL A 57 10.83 -0.28 -7.49
C VAL A 57 10.21 -0.66 -8.84
N ALA A 58 9.86 -1.94 -9.01
CA ALA A 58 9.26 -2.41 -10.25
C ALA A 58 7.95 -1.67 -10.54
N ALA A 59 7.65 -1.45 -11.82
CA ALA A 59 6.45 -0.70 -12.23
C ALA A 59 5.17 -1.23 -11.58
N ALA A 60 5.00 -2.56 -11.55
CA ALA A 60 3.83 -3.21 -10.97
C ALA A 60 3.72 -3.04 -9.45
N ASN A 61 4.81 -2.67 -8.79
CA ASN A 61 4.86 -2.47 -7.33
C ASN A 61 4.72 -0.99 -6.94
N LEU A 62 4.63 -0.09 -7.90
CA LEU A 62 4.42 1.33 -7.60
C LEU A 62 3.00 1.53 -7.07
N HIS A 63 2.91 2.02 -5.83
CA HIS A 63 1.64 2.22 -5.16
C HIS A 63 1.78 3.29 -4.08
N LEU A 64 0.66 3.83 -3.66
CA LEU A 64 0.61 4.74 -2.51
C LEU A 64 0.04 3.97 -1.32
N THR A 65 0.87 3.69 -0.33
CA THR A 65 0.42 2.97 0.87
C THR A 65 -0.45 3.88 1.73
N LEU A 66 -1.61 3.36 2.12
CA LEU A 66 -2.55 4.05 3.02
C LEU A 66 -2.35 3.63 4.47
N ALA A 67 -2.11 2.34 4.70
CA ALA A 67 -1.89 1.80 6.04
C ALA A 67 -1.13 0.48 5.97
N PHE A 68 -0.03 0.38 6.70
CA PHE A 68 0.67 -0.88 6.89
C PHE A 68 0.01 -1.68 8.01
N LEU A 69 -0.17 -2.97 7.81
CA LEU A 69 -0.81 -3.84 8.77
C LEU A 69 0.19 -4.82 9.41
N GLY A 70 1.32 -5.06 8.76
CA GLY A 70 2.30 -6.05 9.20
C GLY A 70 1.81 -7.46 8.98
N ASP A 71 2.27 -8.39 9.81
CA ASP A 71 1.85 -9.78 9.76
C ASP A 71 0.47 -9.93 10.38
N VAL A 72 -0.50 -10.40 9.62
CA VAL A 72 -1.92 -10.39 9.96
C VAL A 72 -2.48 -11.80 9.81
N SER A 73 -3.14 -12.30 10.86
CA SER A 73 -3.83 -13.58 10.82
C SER A 73 -5.02 -13.54 9.86
N GLY A 74 -5.47 -14.70 9.41
CA GLY A 74 -6.65 -14.78 8.54
C GLY A 74 -7.91 -14.21 9.19
N GLU A 75 -8.07 -14.41 10.49
CA GLU A 75 -9.19 -13.85 11.24
C GLU A 75 -9.15 -12.33 11.25
N LYS A 76 -7.99 -11.76 11.55
CA LYS A 76 -7.81 -10.31 11.56
C LYS A 76 -7.97 -9.73 10.16
N GLN A 77 -7.48 -10.42 9.14
CA GLN A 77 -7.67 -10.02 7.75
C GLN A 77 -9.16 -9.88 7.41
N ARG A 78 -9.95 -10.87 7.79
CA ARG A 78 -11.40 -10.85 7.53
C ARG A 78 -12.07 -9.66 8.22
N ALA A 79 -11.69 -9.38 9.46
CA ALA A 79 -12.24 -8.26 10.21
C ALA A 79 -11.87 -6.91 9.57
N LEU A 80 -10.62 -6.76 9.15
CA LEU A 80 -10.15 -5.54 8.47
C LEU A 80 -10.83 -5.37 7.11
N ALA A 81 -11.00 -6.45 6.35
CA ALA A 81 -11.70 -6.41 5.07
C ALA A 81 -13.17 -6.02 5.22
N ALA A 82 -13.84 -6.56 6.24
CA ALA A 82 -15.24 -6.20 6.52
C ALA A 82 -15.38 -4.72 6.87
N MET A 83 -14.45 -4.20 7.67
CA MET A 83 -14.42 -2.78 8.02
C MET A 83 -14.18 -1.91 6.77
N ALA A 84 -13.22 -2.29 5.93
CA ALA A 84 -12.93 -1.57 4.69
C ALA A 84 -14.16 -1.50 3.78
N GLY A 85 -14.94 -2.57 3.72
CA GLY A 85 -16.18 -2.63 2.93
C GLY A 85 -17.28 -1.68 3.43
N ARG A 86 -17.18 -1.19 4.66
CA ARG A 86 -18.13 -0.22 5.21
C ARG A 86 -17.73 1.22 4.97
N ILE A 87 -16.54 1.46 4.44
CA ILE A 87 -16.09 2.82 4.13
C ILE A 87 -16.91 3.35 2.97
N SER A 88 -17.53 4.52 3.18
CA SER A 88 -18.34 5.20 2.18
C SER A 88 -17.83 6.62 2.05
N GLN A 89 -17.16 6.90 0.95
CA GLN A 89 -16.70 8.24 0.60
C GLN A 89 -16.54 8.33 -0.91
N PRO A 90 -16.59 9.54 -1.49
CA PRO A 90 -16.39 9.70 -2.93
C PRO A 90 -14.93 9.46 -3.31
N GLY A 91 -14.70 9.20 -4.59
CA GLY A 91 -13.37 9.21 -5.16
C GLY A 91 -12.79 10.62 -5.16
N PHE A 92 -11.54 10.72 -5.53
CA PHE A 92 -10.83 12.00 -5.59
C PHE A 92 -9.78 11.94 -6.70
N THR A 93 -9.27 13.10 -7.09
CA THR A 93 -8.14 13.20 -8.03
C THR A 93 -6.84 13.31 -7.23
N LEU A 94 -5.89 12.45 -7.55
CA LEU A 94 -4.54 12.50 -6.98
C LEU A 94 -3.61 13.10 -8.01
N THR A 95 -2.85 14.12 -7.61
CA THR A 95 -1.83 14.73 -8.45
C THR A 95 -0.45 14.48 -7.83
N LEU A 96 0.41 13.79 -8.58
CA LEU A 96 1.78 13.50 -8.16
C LEU A 96 2.68 14.58 -8.77
N ASP A 97 3.13 15.51 -7.96
CA ASP A 97 3.86 16.70 -8.41
C ASP A 97 5.01 17.11 -7.48
N ASP A 98 5.36 16.25 -6.56
CA ASP A 98 6.45 16.47 -5.61
C ASP A 98 7.36 15.26 -5.56
N ALA A 99 8.62 15.48 -5.21
CA ALA A 99 9.59 14.41 -5.06
C ALA A 99 10.57 14.77 -3.95
N GLY A 100 11.13 13.75 -3.32
CA GLY A 100 12.09 13.97 -2.26
C GLY A 100 12.83 12.72 -1.90
N GLN A 101 13.66 12.83 -0.88
CA GLN A 101 14.45 11.72 -0.38
C GLN A 101 14.44 11.76 1.15
N TRP A 102 14.27 10.57 1.75
CA TRP A 102 14.46 10.37 3.17
C TRP A 102 15.70 9.50 3.36
N LEU A 103 16.78 10.13 3.79
CA LEU A 103 18.07 9.44 3.96
C LEU A 103 18.01 8.39 5.05
N ARG A 104 17.24 8.62 6.10
CA ARG A 104 17.14 7.69 7.22
C ARG A 104 16.50 6.37 6.81
N SER A 105 15.43 6.39 6.03
CA SER A 105 14.78 5.21 5.49
C SER A 105 15.34 4.78 4.14
N ARG A 106 16.23 5.56 3.57
CA ARG A 106 16.98 5.27 2.33
C ARG A 106 16.04 5.11 1.14
N VAL A 107 15.08 6.00 1.03
CA VAL A 107 14.12 5.98 -0.09
C VAL A 107 14.09 7.32 -0.82
N VAL A 108 13.92 7.24 -2.13
CA VAL A 108 13.51 8.37 -2.97
C VAL A 108 12.04 8.17 -3.30
N TRP A 109 11.25 9.22 -3.15
CA TRP A 109 9.81 9.13 -3.23
C TRP A 109 9.22 10.20 -4.15
N LEU A 110 8.03 9.90 -4.64
CA LEU A 110 7.16 10.79 -5.39
C LEU A 110 5.94 11.07 -4.51
N GLY A 111 5.51 12.32 -4.43
CA GLY A 111 4.43 12.70 -3.55
C GLY A 111 3.51 13.73 -4.16
N THR A 112 2.71 14.34 -3.30
CA THR A 112 1.72 15.36 -3.71
C THR A 112 1.86 16.57 -2.80
N ARG A 113 1.89 17.76 -3.40
CA ARG A 113 2.04 19.02 -2.64
C ARG A 113 0.77 19.39 -1.90
N GLN A 114 -0.38 19.06 -2.49
CA GLN A 114 -1.68 19.35 -1.93
C GLN A 114 -2.48 18.04 -1.84
N PRO A 115 -2.28 17.26 -0.78
CA PRO A 115 -3.02 16.00 -0.64
C PRO A 115 -4.52 16.25 -0.66
N PRO A 116 -5.28 15.52 -1.49
CA PRO A 116 -6.73 15.65 -1.49
C PRO A 116 -7.31 15.29 -0.12
N ARG A 117 -8.37 15.98 0.27
CA ARG A 117 -9.06 15.69 1.55
C ARG A 117 -9.51 14.23 1.61
N GLY A 118 -10.03 13.70 0.49
CA GLY A 118 -10.48 12.30 0.42
C GLY A 118 -9.36 11.30 0.68
N LEU A 119 -8.15 11.60 0.20
CA LEU A 119 -6.97 10.76 0.45
C LEU A 119 -6.64 10.72 1.94
N LEU A 120 -6.56 11.89 2.57
CA LEU A 120 -6.23 11.99 4.00
C LEU A 120 -7.29 11.33 4.86
N GLN A 121 -8.56 11.52 4.52
CA GLN A 121 -9.67 10.90 5.23
C GLN A 121 -9.63 9.38 5.14
N LEU A 122 -9.39 8.84 3.95
CA LEU A 122 -9.31 7.40 3.73
C LEU A 122 -8.15 6.79 4.51
N ALA A 123 -6.97 7.40 4.42
CA ALA A 123 -5.79 6.92 5.14
C ALA A 123 -6.02 6.96 6.66
N ASN A 124 -6.60 8.05 7.16
CA ASN A 124 -6.86 8.19 8.60
C ASN A 124 -7.84 7.12 9.10
N MET A 125 -8.90 6.84 8.35
CA MET A 125 -9.86 5.80 8.72
C MET A 125 -9.21 4.42 8.73
N LEU A 126 -8.42 4.08 7.72
CA LEU A 126 -7.76 2.78 7.64
C LEU A 126 -6.70 2.62 8.72
N ARG A 127 -5.91 3.65 8.98
CA ARG A 127 -4.89 3.62 10.03
C ARG A 127 -5.51 3.51 11.42
N ALA A 128 -6.59 4.21 11.68
CA ALA A 128 -7.30 4.13 12.96
C ALA A 128 -7.86 2.73 13.19
N GLN A 129 -8.44 2.12 12.17
CA GLN A 129 -8.98 0.76 12.29
C GLN A 129 -7.86 -0.27 12.43
N ALA A 130 -6.74 -0.07 11.75
CA ALA A 130 -5.57 -0.93 11.90
C ALA A 130 -5.07 -0.89 13.34
N ALA A 131 -4.96 0.29 13.93
CA ALA A 131 -4.55 0.45 15.33
C ALA A 131 -5.52 -0.25 16.30
N ARG A 132 -6.83 -0.10 16.08
CA ARG A 132 -7.85 -0.79 16.91
C ARG A 132 -7.78 -2.29 16.78
N SER A 133 -7.32 -2.79 15.64
CA SER A 133 -7.14 -4.23 15.40
C SER A 133 -5.80 -4.76 15.93
N GLY A 134 -5.02 -3.92 16.60
CA GLY A 134 -3.74 -4.31 17.15
C GLY A 134 -2.57 -4.23 16.18
N CYS A 135 -2.75 -3.63 15.01
CA CYS A 135 -1.67 -3.40 14.06
C CYS A 135 -0.93 -2.11 14.44
N TYR A 136 0.39 -2.22 14.65
CA TYR A 136 1.18 -1.05 15.00
C TYR A 136 1.09 0.01 13.93
N GLN A 137 0.82 1.25 14.35
CA GLN A 137 0.83 2.41 13.48
C GLN A 137 1.83 3.43 13.99
N SER A 138 2.61 4.00 13.07
CA SER A 138 3.56 5.04 13.42
C SER A 138 2.82 6.27 13.98
N PRO A 139 3.35 6.92 15.04
CA PRO A 139 2.79 8.17 15.53
C PRO A 139 3.05 9.36 14.60
N GLN A 140 3.91 9.18 13.60
CA GLN A 140 4.22 10.23 12.64
C GLN A 140 3.00 10.56 11.78
N PRO A 141 2.83 11.85 11.40
CA PRO A 141 1.76 12.23 10.47
C PRO A 141 1.87 11.44 9.15
N PHE A 142 0.71 11.14 8.58
CA PHE A 142 0.66 10.47 7.29
C PHE A 142 1.25 11.37 6.21
N HIS A 143 2.28 10.86 5.52
CA HIS A 143 2.90 11.54 4.39
C HIS A 143 2.64 10.73 3.12
N PRO A 144 1.67 11.13 2.28
CA PRO A 144 1.36 10.38 1.07
C PRO A 144 2.56 10.34 0.13
N HIS A 145 2.99 9.15 -0.25
CA HIS A 145 4.13 9.01 -1.15
C HIS A 145 4.12 7.67 -1.86
N ILE A 146 4.83 7.63 -2.98
CA ILE A 146 5.12 6.43 -3.74
C ILE A 146 6.63 6.26 -3.70
N THR A 147 7.11 5.11 -3.25
CA THR A 147 8.54 4.83 -3.22
C THR A 147 9.02 4.53 -4.64
N LEU A 148 9.98 5.31 -5.12
CA LEU A 148 10.59 5.15 -6.43
C LEU A 148 11.85 4.31 -6.37
N LEU A 149 12.74 4.61 -5.40
CA LEU A 149 14.01 3.93 -5.20
C LEU A 149 14.13 3.52 -3.74
N ARG A 150 14.63 2.31 -3.53
CA ARG A 150 15.05 1.80 -2.21
C ARG A 150 16.57 1.76 -2.16
N ASP A 151 17.11 1.58 -0.96
CA ASP A 151 18.57 1.51 -0.74
C ASP A 151 19.27 2.75 -1.27
N ALA A 152 18.63 3.90 -1.22
CA ALA A 152 19.16 5.20 -1.63
C ALA A 152 19.81 5.86 -0.41
N GLY A 153 20.98 5.37 -0.03
CA GLY A 153 21.67 5.81 1.20
C GLY A 153 22.49 7.09 1.04
N GLN A 154 22.67 7.57 -0.18
CA GLN A 154 23.41 8.80 -0.46
C GLN A 154 22.49 9.83 -1.08
N ALA A 155 22.74 11.11 -0.80
CA ALA A 155 21.93 12.19 -1.34
C ALA A 155 21.99 12.18 -2.88
N VAL A 156 20.80 12.29 -3.50
CA VAL A 156 20.67 12.37 -4.95
C VAL A 156 20.06 13.74 -5.32
N ALA A 157 20.35 14.20 -6.52
CA ALA A 157 19.72 15.42 -7.04
C ALA A 157 18.25 15.14 -7.32
N ILE A 158 17.38 15.89 -6.65
CA ILE A 158 15.94 15.78 -6.88
C ILE A 158 15.58 16.66 -8.07
N PRO A 159 14.84 16.14 -9.08
CA PRO A 159 14.42 16.95 -10.22
C PRO A 159 13.63 18.17 -9.80
N PRO A 160 13.80 19.29 -10.50
CA PRO A 160 13.07 20.52 -10.18
C PRO A 160 11.57 20.35 -10.42
N PRO A 161 10.73 21.18 -9.78
CA PRO A 161 9.29 21.17 -10.01
C PRO A 161 8.95 21.37 -11.48
N GLY A 162 7.74 20.89 -11.88
CA GLY A 162 7.25 21.01 -13.25
C GLY A 162 6.72 19.68 -13.79
N PHE A 163 7.13 18.56 -13.20
CA PHE A 163 6.51 17.28 -13.50
C PHE A 163 5.19 17.12 -12.74
N HIS A 164 4.24 16.47 -13.35
CA HIS A 164 3.01 16.09 -12.64
C HIS A 164 2.30 14.98 -13.37
N TRP A 165 1.62 14.13 -12.60
CA TRP A 165 0.70 13.11 -13.08
C TRP A 165 -0.56 13.20 -12.26
N ALA A 166 -1.70 13.34 -12.90
CA ALA A 166 -2.99 13.42 -12.24
C ALA A 166 -3.88 12.28 -12.73
N PHE A 167 -4.59 11.64 -11.81
CA PHE A 167 -5.51 10.57 -12.17
C PHE A 167 -6.62 10.46 -11.13
N PRO A 168 -7.81 9.99 -11.55
CA PRO A 168 -8.89 9.76 -10.60
C PRO A 168 -8.59 8.50 -9.78
N VAL A 169 -8.82 8.59 -8.47
CA VAL A 169 -8.76 7.45 -7.55
C VAL A 169 -10.19 7.05 -7.22
N THR A 170 -10.59 5.88 -7.69
CA THR A 170 -11.96 5.37 -7.55
C THR A 170 -12.02 4.08 -6.74
N SER A 171 -10.89 3.58 -6.28
CA SER A 171 -10.81 2.35 -5.50
C SER A 171 -9.54 2.31 -4.68
N PHE A 172 -9.51 1.43 -3.70
CA PHE A 172 -8.31 1.05 -2.96
C PHE A 172 -8.32 -0.45 -2.75
N ALA A 173 -7.20 -0.99 -2.33
CA ALA A 173 -7.07 -2.45 -2.24
C ALA A 173 -6.28 -2.87 -1.00
N LEU A 174 -6.52 -4.12 -0.61
CA LEU A 174 -5.70 -4.82 0.36
C LEU A 174 -4.70 -5.67 -0.40
N TYR A 175 -3.42 -5.48 -0.09
CA TYR A 175 -2.32 -6.18 -0.75
C TYR A 175 -1.59 -7.08 0.23
N GLU A 176 -1.10 -8.18 -0.31
CA GLU A 176 -0.12 -9.03 0.35
C GLU A 176 1.25 -8.75 -0.23
N SER A 177 2.24 -8.59 0.64
CA SER A 177 3.65 -8.52 0.26
C SER A 177 4.25 -9.91 0.34
N VAL A 178 4.66 -10.45 -0.80
CA VAL A 178 5.26 -11.78 -0.90
C VAL A 178 6.69 -11.65 -1.37
N PHE A 179 7.64 -12.19 -0.60
CA PHE A 179 9.03 -12.26 -1.00
C PHE A 179 9.31 -13.67 -1.50
N SER A 180 9.70 -13.79 -2.78
CA SER A 180 9.96 -15.07 -3.41
C SER A 180 11.02 -14.88 -4.50
N GLN A 181 11.98 -15.80 -4.58
CA GLN A 181 13.03 -15.81 -5.59
C GLN A 181 13.81 -14.48 -5.65
N GLY A 182 14.11 -13.91 -4.47
CA GLY A 182 14.85 -12.67 -4.36
C GLY A 182 14.08 -11.41 -4.75
N ARG A 183 12.77 -11.50 -4.95
CA ARG A 183 11.91 -10.38 -5.37
C ARG A 183 10.73 -10.22 -4.45
N THR A 184 10.34 -8.96 -4.24
CA THR A 184 9.08 -8.62 -3.57
C THR A 184 8.00 -8.45 -4.63
N ARG A 185 6.87 -9.13 -4.41
CA ARG A 185 5.69 -9.00 -5.25
C ARG A 185 4.53 -8.54 -4.37
N TYR A 186 3.75 -7.58 -4.86
CA TYR A 186 2.54 -7.13 -4.20
C TYR A 186 1.34 -7.71 -4.93
N THR A 187 0.56 -8.50 -4.22
CA THR A 187 -0.60 -9.21 -4.77
C THR A 187 -1.88 -8.62 -4.18
N PRO A 188 -2.79 -8.07 -5.00
CA PRO A 188 -4.06 -7.58 -4.49
C PRO A 188 -4.93 -8.78 -4.06
N LEU A 189 -5.44 -8.72 -2.84
CA LEU A 189 -6.32 -9.74 -2.29
C LEU A 189 -7.78 -9.35 -2.44
N GLN A 190 -8.09 -8.06 -2.29
CA GLN A 190 -9.44 -7.55 -2.37
C GLN A 190 -9.42 -6.07 -2.70
N ARG A 191 -10.39 -5.62 -3.48
CA ARG A 191 -10.56 -4.21 -3.87
C ARG A 191 -11.92 -3.70 -3.42
N TRP A 192 -11.97 -2.42 -3.09
CA TRP A 192 -13.20 -1.71 -2.73
C TRP A 192 -13.32 -0.46 -3.56
N THR A 193 -14.51 -0.24 -4.13
CA THR A 193 -14.81 0.97 -4.88
C THR A 193 -15.13 2.10 -3.90
N LEU A 194 -14.58 3.28 -4.16
CA LEU A 194 -14.99 4.47 -3.43
C LEU A 194 -16.37 4.89 -3.91
N GLY A 195 -17.24 5.25 -2.96
CA GLY A 195 -18.62 5.59 -3.26
C GLY A 195 -18.70 6.79 -4.20
N ASP A 196 -19.73 6.79 -5.04
CA ASP A 196 -19.98 7.87 -5.97
C ASP A 196 -21.10 8.75 -5.43
N THR A 197 -20.72 9.74 -4.61
CA THR A 197 -21.68 10.72 -4.10
C THR A 197 -22.16 11.68 -5.17
N LEU A 198 -21.45 11.78 -6.30
CA LEU A 198 -21.89 12.60 -7.43
C LEU A 198 -23.17 12.06 -8.06
N ARG A 199 -23.38 10.75 -7.99
CA ARG A 199 -24.58 10.11 -8.50
C ARG A 199 -25.83 10.59 -7.79
N ASN A 200 -25.74 10.87 -6.50
CA ASN A 200 -26.87 11.41 -5.73
C ASN A 200 -27.20 12.85 -6.11
N SER A 201 -26.23 13.61 -6.58
CA SER A 201 -26.42 14.97 -7.07
C SER A 201 -27.07 14.99 -8.44
N ASP A 202 -26.76 14.00 -9.27
CA ASP A 202 -27.25 13.91 -10.64
C ASP A 202 -28.67 13.38 -10.70
N GLU A 203 -29.16 12.78 -9.63
CA GLU A 203 -30.52 12.26 -9.51
C GLU A 203 -31.53 13.30 -9.04
N VAL A 204 -31.06 14.51 -8.77
CA VAL A 204 -31.90 15.59 -8.29
C VAL A 204 -32.43 16.46 -9.44
#